data_28466324fceb774a28a6f2a30f0791bb
#
_entry.id   28466324fceb774a28a6f2a30f0791bb
#
_cell.length_a   1.000
_cell.length_b   1.000
_cell.length_c   1.000
_cell.angle_alpha   90.00
_cell.angle_beta   90.00
_cell.angle_gamma   90.00
#
_symmetry.space_group_name_H-M   'P 1'
#
loop_
_entity.id
_entity.type
_entity.pdbx_description
1 polymer ?
#
loop_
_entity_poly.entity_id
_entity_poly.type
_entity_poly.pdbx_seq_one_letter_code
_entity_poly.pdbx_strand_id
1 'polypeptide(L)'
;DFRVTPEEVVLAGGQVTAWAQVQNIGAFPGKEVVQLYLSSPWGELDQPAKALAAFEKTKLLSPGESCRVELRFRLEDVAGFSVRRQAYLLEKGDYGLYCGTSSQNLQPMALLRLTRTVETGKVHSFMEDPGFADWKPEKPQPLPQGLPVCLIDPETLEKGNAAYEEGPLPESTLRGLQDEDLVRLCLGAFGRGKEPRQGAAGETTAALKGIPSLVMARGPQGLLLRRKEQEGEPEKPRRFGKVQGRKRPERRE
;
A
#
# COMPACT_ATOMS: atom_id res chain seq x y z
N ASP A 1 -21.62 -2.98 -14.25
CA ASP A 1 -20.56 -3.11 -15.26
C ASP A 1 -20.01 -1.76 -15.64
N PHE A 2 -18.65 -1.68 -15.79
CA PHE A 2 -17.97 -0.45 -16.14
C PHE A 2 -17.01 -0.68 -17.30
N ARG A 3 -16.89 0.35 -18.15
CA ARG A 3 -15.89 0.41 -19.21
C ARG A 3 -14.84 1.43 -18.82
N VAL A 4 -13.56 1.03 -18.78
CA VAL A 4 -12.43 1.92 -18.58
C VAL A 4 -11.71 2.07 -19.91
N THR A 5 -11.49 3.31 -20.34
CA THR A 5 -10.77 3.65 -21.56
C THR A 5 -9.56 4.51 -21.20
N PRO A 6 -8.33 4.04 -21.40
CA PRO A 6 -7.14 4.85 -21.22
C PRO A 6 -7.15 6.09 -22.11
N GLU A 7 -6.67 7.24 -21.60
CA GLU A 7 -6.61 8.49 -22.37
C GLU A 7 -5.17 8.98 -22.52
N GLU A 8 -4.60 9.54 -21.49
CA GLU A 8 -3.37 10.30 -21.53
C GLU A 8 -2.41 9.90 -20.41
N VAL A 9 -1.13 10.01 -20.67
CA VAL A 9 -0.07 9.85 -19.66
C VAL A 9 0.89 11.01 -19.76
N VAL A 10 1.15 11.66 -18.63
CA VAL A 10 2.14 12.74 -18.51
C VAL A 10 3.16 12.34 -17.46
N LEU A 11 4.43 12.55 -17.80
CA LEU A 11 5.57 12.36 -16.91
C LEU A 11 6.25 13.71 -16.67
N ALA A 12 6.32 14.11 -15.41
CA ALA A 12 6.97 15.35 -15.01
C ALA A 12 7.67 15.19 -13.64
N GLY A 13 8.97 15.48 -13.58
CA GLY A 13 9.73 15.49 -12.33
C GLY A 13 9.67 14.17 -11.55
N GLY A 14 9.70 13.04 -12.25
CA GLY A 14 9.60 11.72 -11.62
C GLY A 14 8.19 11.28 -11.25
N GLN A 15 7.18 12.14 -11.40
CA GLN A 15 5.78 11.81 -11.18
C GLN A 15 5.09 11.42 -12.47
N VAL A 16 4.40 10.29 -12.48
CA VAL A 16 3.52 9.84 -13.54
C VAL A 16 2.08 10.23 -13.18
N THR A 17 1.41 10.89 -14.11
CA THR A 17 -0.02 11.17 -14.04
C THR A 17 -0.71 10.54 -15.25
N ALA A 18 -1.70 9.71 -15.00
CA ALA A 18 -2.46 9.03 -16.04
C ALA A 18 -3.94 9.35 -15.89
N TRP A 19 -4.65 9.47 -17.01
CA TRP A 19 -6.09 9.69 -17.02
C TRP A 19 -6.79 8.57 -17.77
N ALA A 20 -7.97 8.23 -17.28
CA ALA A 20 -8.85 7.28 -17.93
C ALA A 20 -10.31 7.74 -17.87
N GLN A 21 -11.02 7.51 -18.95
CA GLN A 21 -12.49 7.67 -19.00
C GLN A 21 -13.15 6.42 -18.44
N VAL A 22 -14.08 6.59 -17.51
CA VAL A 22 -14.87 5.51 -16.92
C VAL A 22 -16.32 5.74 -17.23
N GLN A 23 -16.99 4.75 -17.78
CA GLN A 23 -18.42 4.77 -18.09
C GLN A 23 -19.13 3.63 -17.37
N ASN A 24 -20.24 3.94 -16.69
CA ASN A 24 -21.15 2.91 -16.20
C ASN A 24 -21.97 2.36 -17.36
N ILE A 25 -21.68 1.16 -17.81
CA ILE A 25 -22.41 0.45 -18.87
C ILE A 25 -23.42 -0.55 -18.31
N GLY A 26 -23.58 -0.59 -16.98
CA GLY A 26 -24.55 -1.43 -16.29
C GLY A 26 -25.93 -0.78 -16.18
N ALA A 27 -26.88 -1.53 -15.64
CA ALA A 27 -28.27 -1.09 -15.47
C ALA A 27 -28.53 -0.34 -14.14
N PHE A 28 -27.57 -0.32 -13.21
CA PHE A 28 -27.73 0.26 -11.88
C PHE A 28 -26.63 1.29 -11.59
N PRO A 29 -26.94 2.33 -10.78
CA PRO A 29 -25.89 3.23 -10.30
C PRO A 29 -24.82 2.49 -9.50
N GLY A 30 -23.56 2.86 -9.70
CA GLY A 30 -22.43 2.21 -9.03
C GLY A 30 -21.17 3.04 -9.05
N LYS A 31 -20.15 2.53 -8.35
CA LYS A 31 -18.81 3.07 -8.34
C LYS A 31 -17.83 1.98 -8.79
N GLU A 32 -16.74 2.38 -9.44
CA GLU A 32 -15.68 1.49 -9.86
C GLU A 32 -14.34 1.96 -9.28
N VAL A 33 -13.42 1.02 -9.07
CA VAL A 33 -12.03 1.33 -8.73
C VAL A 33 -11.16 1.12 -9.94
N VAL A 34 -10.66 2.22 -10.48
CA VAL A 34 -9.70 2.19 -11.58
C VAL A 34 -8.32 1.92 -11.01
N GLN A 35 -7.58 1.02 -11.64
CA GLN A 35 -6.28 0.55 -11.19
C GLN A 35 -5.25 0.79 -12.30
N LEU A 36 -4.08 1.26 -11.91
CA LEU A 36 -2.94 1.48 -12.78
C LEU A 36 -1.83 0.50 -12.42
N TYR A 37 -1.38 -0.27 -13.37
CA TYR A 37 -0.35 -1.28 -13.21
C TYR A 37 0.89 -0.95 -14.02
N LEU A 38 2.05 -1.26 -13.46
CA LEU A 38 3.34 -1.13 -14.12
C LEU A 38 3.98 -2.50 -14.29
N SER A 39 4.49 -2.80 -15.49
CA SER A 39 5.41 -3.92 -15.70
C SER A 39 6.82 -3.39 -15.82
N SER A 40 7.74 -3.92 -15.03
CA SER A 40 9.16 -3.55 -15.06
C SER A 40 9.90 -4.21 -16.21
N PRO A 41 11.00 -3.60 -16.70
CA PRO A 41 11.85 -4.25 -17.70
C PRO A 41 12.50 -5.51 -17.13
N TRP A 42 12.88 -6.42 -18.02
CA TRP A 42 13.65 -7.59 -17.68
C TRP A 42 15.10 -7.21 -17.40
N GLY A 43 15.54 -7.36 -16.16
CA GLY A 43 16.85 -6.92 -15.73
C GLY A 43 17.47 -7.76 -14.62
N GLU A 44 18.22 -7.12 -13.76
CA GLU A 44 18.89 -7.73 -12.60
C GLU A 44 17.87 -8.17 -11.54
N LEU A 45 16.85 -7.34 -11.34
CA LEU A 45 15.87 -7.53 -10.28
C LEU A 45 14.78 -8.52 -10.65
N ASP A 46 14.34 -9.29 -9.66
CA ASP A 46 13.13 -10.10 -9.75
C ASP A 46 11.92 -9.22 -9.45
N GLN A 47 11.16 -8.94 -10.47
CA GLN A 47 10.00 -8.07 -10.39
C GLN A 47 8.73 -8.84 -10.80
N PRO A 48 7.58 -8.54 -10.17
CA PRO A 48 6.32 -9.12 -10.61
C PRO A 48 6.02 -8.70 -12.05
N ALA A 49 5.33 -9.55 -12.79
CA ALA A 49 4.95 -9.26 -14.17
C ALA A 49 4.20 -7.94 -14.33
N LYS A 50 3.39 -7.59 -13.33
CA LYS A 50 2.70 -6.31 -13.21
C LYS A 50 2.50 -5.98 -11.73
N ALA A 51 2.89 -4.81 -11.29
CA ALA A 51 2.67 -4.29 -9.96
C ALA A 51 1.62 -3.16 -9.97
N LEU A 52 0.75 -3.12 -8.96
CA LEU A 52 -0.19 -2.02 -8.79
C LEU A 52 0.59 -0.75 -8.41
N ALA A 53 0.52 0.28 -9.26
CA ALA A 53 1.21 1.54 -9.05
C ALA A 53 0.31 2.63 -8.45
N ALA A 54 -0.97 2.67 -8.86
CA ALA A 54 -1.96 3.60 -8.34
C ALA A 54 -3.37 3.05 -8.50
N PHE A 55 -4.30 3.59 -7.73
CA PHE A 55 -5.73 3.35 -7.91
C PHE A 55 -6.54 4.56 -7.48
N GLU A 56 -7.72 4.71 -8.06
CA GLU A 56 -8.67 5.76 -7.71
C GLU A 56 -10.10 5.24 -7.86
N LYS A 57 -10.98 5.69 -6.98
CA LYS A 57 -12.39 5.29 -6.98
C LYS A 57 -13.27 6.38 -7.59
N THR A 58 -14.14 6.00 -8.53
CA THR A 58 -15.09 6.93 -9.15
C THR A 58 -16.09 7.47 -8.12
N LYS A 59 -16.67 8.64 -8.43
CA LYS A 59 -17.96 9.02 -7.83
C LYS A 59 -19.05 7.98 -8.18
N LEU A 60 -20.22 8.10 -7.56
CA LEU A 60 -21.37 7.30 -7.99
C LEU A 60 -21.77 7.72 -9.41
N LEU A 61 -21.81 6.77 -10.34
CA LEU A 61 -22.19 6.97 -11.72
C LEU A 61 -23.54 6.31 -11.99
N SER A 62 -24.48 7.05 -12.53
CA SER A 62 -25.74 6.52 -13.04
C SER A 62 -25.50 5.67 -14.30
N PRO A 63 -26.45 4.80 -14.71
CA PRO A 63 -26.37 4.09 -15.99
C PRO A 63 -26.13 5.05 -17.16
N GLY A 64 -25.11 4.77 -17.98
CA GLY A 64 -24.66 5.60 -19.08
C GLY A 64 -23.78 6.79 -18.71
N GLU A 65 -23.71 7.17 -17.44
CA GLU A 65 -22.87 8.29 -16.99
C GLU A 65 -21.40 7.93 -17.07
N SER A 66 -20.59 8.95 -17.38
CA SER A 66 -19.13 8.83 -17.45
C SER A 66 -18.44 9.85 -16.54
N CYS A 67 -17.23 9.52 -16.11
CA CYS A 67 -16.32 10.48 -15.48
C CYS A 67 -14.88 10.22 -15.93
N ARG A 68 -14.07 11.25 -15.86
CA ARG A 68 -12.62 11.16 -16.00
C ARG A 68 -12.00 10.91 -14.62
N VAL A 69 -11.08 9.96 -14.55
CA VAL A 69 -10.34 9.61 -13.34
C VAL A 69 -8.88 9.90 -13.57
N GLU A 70 -8.24 10.46 -12.56
CA GLU A 70 -6.82 10.77 -12.55
C GLU A 70 -6.10 9.85 -11.57
N LEU A 71 -5.01 9.22 -12.02
CA LEU A 71 -4.17 8.31 -11.22
C LEU A 71 -2.74 8.84 -11.20
N ARG A 72 -2.14 8.89 -10.02
CA ARG A 72 -0.78 9.42 -9.83
C ARG A 72 0.09 8.48 -9.02
N PHE A 73 1.34 8.35 -9.40
CA PHE A 73 2.38 7.70 -8.60
C PHE A 73 3.75 8.30 -8.91
N ARG A 74 4.69 8.11 -8.00
CA ARG A 74 6.08 8.47 -8.23
C ARG A 74 6.86 7.27 -8.74
N LEU A 75 7.78 7.47 -9.65
CA LEU A 75 8.62 6.38 -10.17
C LEU A 75 9.46 5.73 -9.06
N GLU A 76 9.88 6.50 -8.07
CA GLU A 76 10.63 5.99 -6.93
C GLU A 76 9.84 4.97 -6.10
N ASP A 77 8.50 5.11 -6.03
CA ASP A 77 7.63 4.22 -5.26
C ASP A 77 7.52 2.80 -5.88
N VAL A 78 7.91 2.66 -7.14
CA VAL A 78 7.91 1.38 -7.87
C VAL A 78 9.32 0.83 -8.11
N ALA A 79 10.33 1.42 -7.49
CA ALA A 79 11.70 0.93 -7.52
C ALA A 79 11.83 -0.41 -6.80
N GLY A 80 12.55 -1.34 -7.40
CA GLY A 80 12.84 -2.65 -6.80
C GLY A 80 14.11 -2.62 -5.95
N PHE A 81 14.19 -3.43 -4.92
CA PHE A 81 15.35 -3.50 -4.05
C PHE A 81 16.40 -4.50 -4.58
N SER A 82 17.65 -4.06 -4.71
CA SER A 82 18.78 -4.90 -5.03
C SER A 82 19.57 -5.23 -3.76
N VAL A 83 19.53 -6.49 -3.33
CA VAL A 83 20.32 -6.99 -2.19
C VAL A 83 21.82 -6.77 -2.45
N ARG A 84 22.27 -7.06 -3.67
CA ARG A 84 23.66 -6.92 -4.08
C ARG A 84 24.19 -5.49 -3.99
N ARG A 85 23.36 -4.49 -4.36
CA ARG A 85 23.72 -3.08 -4.34
C ARG A 85 23.36 -2.37 -3.05
N GLN A 86 22.54 -3.02 -2.22
CA GLN A 86 21.91 -2.43 -1.04
C GLN A 86 21.20 -1.10 -1.38
N ALA A 87 20.46 -1.10 -2.48
CA ALA A 87 19.81 0.07 -3.02
C ALA A 87 18.50 -0.26 -3.71
N TYR A 88 17.58 0.69 -3.71
CA TYR A 88 16.42 0.66 -4.57
C TYR A 88 16.80 1.11 -5.97
N LEU A 89 16.36 0.37 -6.99
CA LEU A 89 16.74 0.60 -8.38
C LEU A 89 15.49 0.78 -9.25
N LEU A 90 15.59 1.73 -10.17
CA LEU A 90 14.83 1.72 -11.41
C LEU A 90 15.77 1.24 -12.52
N GLU A 91 15.47 0.09 -13.12
CA GLU A 91 16.35 -0.50 -14.12
C GLU A 91 16.15 0.13 -15.48
N LYS A 92 17.22 0.20 -16.26
CA LYS A 92 17.18 0.58 -17.67
C LYS A 92 16.21 -0.30 -18.45
N GLY A 93 15.36 0.32 -19.27
CA GLY A 93 14.45 -0.40 -20.18
C GLY A 93 13.10 0.29 -20.32
N ASP A 94 12.17 -0.44 -20.88
CA ASP A 94 10.80 0.00 -21.10
C ASP A 94 9.88 -0.58 -20.04
N TYR A 95 9.19 0.29 -19.34
CA TYR A 95 8.13 -0.04 -18.38
C TYR A 95 6.80 0.05 -19.08
N GLY A 96 6.02 -1.03 -19.07
CA GLY A 96 4.66 -1.02 -19.61
C GLY A 96 3.67 -0.48 -18.60
N LEU A 97 2.89 0.52 -18.99
CA LEU A 97 1.82 1.09 -18.16
C LEU A 97 0.46 0.60 -18.64
N TYR A 98 -0.35 0.09 -17.71
CA TYR A 98 -1.65 -0.52 -17.99
C TYR A 98 -2.72 0.04 -17.06
N CYS A 99 -3.92 0.23 -17.57
CA CYS A 99 -5.08 0.70 -16.80
C CYS A 99 -6.26 -0.25 -16.94
N GLY A 100 -7.01 -0.43 -15.87
CA GLY A 100 -8.20 -1.29 -15.89
C GLY A 100 -8.92 -1.37 -14.56
N THR A 101 -9.78 -2.37 -14.41
CA THR A 101 -10.59 -2.59 -13.20
C THR A 101 -10.05 -3.70 -12.30
N SER A 102 -9.12 -4.49 -12.81
CA SER A 102 -8.47 -5.56 -12.04
C SER A 102 -7.15 -5.97 -12.72
N SER A 103 -6.32 -6.75 -12.05
CA SER A 103 -5.08 -7.30 -12.62
C SER A 103 -5.28 -8.17 -13.87
N GLN A 104 -6.49 -8.67 -14.09
CA GLN A 104 -6.86 -9.50 -15.24
C GLN A 104 -7.51 -8.71 -16.37
N ASN A 105 -8.11 -7.56 -16.08
CA ASN A 105 -8.81 -6.71 -17.05
C ASN A 105 -8.05 -5.40 -17.21
N LEU A 106 -6.97 -5.44 -17.96
CA LEU A 106 -6.04 -4.33 -18.18
C LEU A 106 -5.92 -3.99 -19.67
N GLN A 107 -5.90 -2.71 -19.96
CA GLN A 107 -5.58 -2.16 -21.27
C GLN A 107 -4.24 -1.42 -21.22
N PRO A 108 -3.34 -1.62 -22.19
CA PRO A 108 -2.08 -0.90 -22.25
C PRO A 108 -2.33 0.60 -22.55
N MET A 109 -1.53 1.47 -21.92
CA MET A 109 -1.63 2.91 -22.07
C MET A 109 -0.42 3.54 -22.74
N ALA A 110 0.76 3.26 -22.19
CA ALA A 110 2.02 3.88 -22.59
C ALA A 110 3.22 3.00 -22.23
N LEU A 111 4.36 3.35 -22.78
CA LEU A 111 5.67 2.89 -22.35
C LEU A 111 6.41 4.05 -21.66
N LEU A 112 6.98 3.78 -20.49
CA LEU A 112 7.90 4.69 -19.84
C LEU A 112 9.31 4.18 -20.08
N ARG A 113 10.16 4.94 -20.75
CA ARG A 113 11.52 4.52 -21.14
C ARG A 113 12.58 5.16 -20.29
N LEU A 114 13.37 4.32 -19.61
CA LEU A 114 14.54 4.74 -18.85
C LEU A 114 15.82 4.29 -19.58
N THR A 115 16.70 5.25 -19.88
CA THR A 115 17.89 5.00 -20.72
C THR A 115 19.08 4.41 -19.95
N ARG A 116 19.12 4.55 -18.64
CA ARG A 116 20.12 3.96 -17.74
C ARG A 116 19.50 3.58 -16.40
N THR A 117 20.03 2.58 -15.73
CA THR A 117 19.62 2.23 -14.37
C THR A 117 19.97 3.35 -13.40
N VAL A 118 19.02 3.67 -12.51
CA VAL A 118 19.15 4.72 -11.49
C VAL A 118 18.96 4.09 -10.11
N GLU A 119 19.85 4.44 -9.18
CA GLU A 119 19.70 4.15 -7.76
C GLU A 119 18.86 5.27 -7.13
N THR A 120 17.63 4.93 -6.70
CA THR A 120 16.69 5.92 -6.12
C THR A 120 16.82 6.05 -4.61
N GLY A 121 17.46 5.11 -3.95
CA GLY A 121 17.71 5.16 -2.52
C GLY A 121 18.72 4.10 -2.08
N LYS A 122 19.74 4.50 -1.32
CA LYS A 122 20.66 3.59 -0.66
C LYS A 122 20.14 3.26 0.73
N VAL A 123 20.27 1.99 1.10
CA VAL A 123 19.95 1.52 2.44
C VAL A 123 21.10 0.69 2.99
N HIS A 124 21.19 0.59 4.30
CA HIS A 124 22.11 -0.29 4.94
C HIS A 124 21.38 -1.56 5.36
N SER A 125 21.72 -2.69 4.75
CA SER A 125 21.16 -3.98 5.14
C SER A 125 21.96 -4.55 6.32
N PHE A 126 21.26 -4.88 7.39
CA PHE A 126 21.84 -5.60 8.55
C PHE A 126 21.75 -7.13 8.39
N MET A 127 21.06 -7.59 7.36
CA MET A 127 20.89 -9.02 7.09
C MET A 127 21.84 -9.42 5.97
N GLU A 128 22.55 -10.52 6.18
CA GLU A 128 23.33 -11.16 5.13
C GLU A 128 22.41 -11.72 4.06
N ASP A 129 22.91 -11.78 2.83
CA ASP A 129 22.20 -12.44 1.74
C ASP A 129 22.10 -13.94 2.07
N PRO A 130 20.90 -14.49 2.26
CA PRO A 130 20.72 -15.90 2.61
C PRO A 130 21.02 -16.84 1.43
N GLY A 131 21.47 -16.31 0.30
CA GLY A 131 21.67 -17.09 -0.92
C GLY A 131 20.37 -17.57 -1.57
N PHE A 132 19.25 -16.97 -1.21
CA PHE A 132 17.95 -17.27 -1.81
C PHE A 132 17.89 -16.65 -3.20
N ALA A 133 17.51 -17.45 -4.20
CA ALA A 133 17.26 -16.98 -5.55
C ALA A 133 15.75 -17.08 -5.85
N ASP A 134 15.15 -15.97 -6.22
CA ASP A 134 13.78 -15.95 -6.68
C ASP A 134 13.64 -16.68 -8.04
N TRP A 135 12.43 -17.19 -8.28
CA TRP A 135 12.12 -17.76 -9.57
C TRP A 135 11.99 -16.67 -10.63
N LYS A 136 12.69 -16.84 -11.76
CA LYS A 136 12.56 -15.99 -12.94
C LYS A 136 11.92 -16.79 -14.08
N PRO A 137 10.97 -16.21 -14.82
CA PRO A 137 10.51 -16.82 -16.06
C PRO A 137 11.65 -16.88 -17.08
N GLU A 138 11.66 -17.90 -17.94
CA GLU A 138 12.73 -18.08 -18.94
C GLU A 138 12.81 -16.95 -19.97
N LYS A 139 11.71 -16.23 -20.18
CA LYS A 139 11.60 -15.16 -21.18
C LYS A 139 10.83 -13.96 -20.64
N PRO A 140 11.25 -12.74 -21.03
CA PRO A 140 10.50 -11.54 -20.70
C PRO A 140 9.11 -11.58 -21.35
N GLN A 141 8.12 -10.99 -20.68
CA GLN A 141 6.82 -10.80 -21.31
C GLN A 141 6.93 -9.71 -22.39
N PRO A 142 6.40 -9.96 -23.61
CA PRO A 142 6.45 -8.97 -24.67
C PRO A 142 5.61 -7.75 -24.28
N LEU A 143 6.16 -6.57 -24.47
CA LEU A 143 5.42 -5.31 -24.32
C LEU A 143 4.56 -5.05 -25.55
N PRO A 144 3.37 -4.43 -25.38
CA PRO A 144 2.52 -4.05 -26.50
C PRO A 144 3.24 -3.06 -27.42
N GLN A 145 3.04 -3.23 -28.73
CA GLN A 145 3.62 -2.33 -29.75
C GLN A 145 2.70 -1.15 -30.04
N GLY A 146 3.25 -0.06 -30.59
CA GLY A 146 2.49 1.09 -31.06
C GLY A 146 1.97 2.02 -29.96
N LEU A 147 2.42 1.85 -28.73
CA LEU A 147 2.05 2.73 -27.61
C LEU A 147 2.89 4.02 -27.63
N PRO A 148 2.35 5.14 -27.09
CA PRO A 148 3.13 6.33 -26.83
C PRO A 148 4.28 6.02 -25.87
N VAL A 149 5.44 6.64 -26.11
CA VAL A 149 6.65 6.46 -25.28
C VAL A 149 6.92 7.76 -24.54
N CYS A 150 6.90 7.72 -23.20
CA CYS A 150 7.33 8.81 -22.33
C CYS A 150 8.78 8.54 -21.90
N LEU A 151 9.68 9.48 -22.14
CA LEU A 151 11.06 9.37 -21.72
C LEU A 151 11.20 9.80 -20.26
N ILE A 152 11.78 8.92 -19.46
CA ILE A 152 12.14 9.23 -18.08
C ILE A 152 13.49 9.94 -18.10
N ASP A 153 13.55 11.14 -17.52
CA ASP A 153 14.80 11.83 -17.25
C ASP A 153 15.47 11.23 -16.00
N PRO A 154 16.59 10.52 -16.14
CA PRO A 154 17.27 9.90 -15.01
C PRO A 154 17.74 10.90 -13.95
N GLU A 155 18.04 12.13 -14.36
CA GLU A 155 18.54 13.19 -13.47
C GLU A 155 17.48 13.67 -12.47
N THR A 156 16.20 13.58 -12.84
CA THR A 156 15.10 13.94 -11.92
C THR A 156 14.94 12.92 -10.81
N LEU A 157 15.30 11.66 -11.04
CA LEU A 157 15.22 10.56 -10.07
C LEU A 157 16.39 10.56 -9.10
N GLU A 158 17.58 10.94 -9.56
CA GLU A 158 18.78 11.02 -8.71
C GLU A 158 18.70 12.15 -7.68
N LYS A 159 17.99 13.22 -8.00
CA LYS A 159 17.73 14.32 -7.05
C LYS A 159 16.75 13.93 -5.93
N GLY A 160 15.94 12.89 -6.14
CA GLY A 160 15.09 12.27 -5.12
C GLY A 160 15.86 11.43 -4.09
N ASN A 161 17.12 11.16 -4.34
CA ASN A 161 18.08 10.61 -3.37
C ASN A 161 18.48 11.66 -2.31
N ALA A 162 17.54 12.46 -1.83
CA ALA A 162 17.73 13.08 -0.53
C ALA A 162 18.09 11.94 0.42
N ALA A 163 19.36 11.96 0.91
CA ALA A 163 19.75 11.11 2.01
C ALA A 163 18.57 11.09 2.98
N TYR A 164 18.20 9.90 3.46
CA TYR A 164 17.24 9.80 4.56
C TYR A 164 17.67 10.88 5.56
N GLU A 165 17.07 12.05 5.43
CA GLU A 165 17.19 13.06 6.45
C GLU A 165 16.53 12.39 7.65
N GLU A 166 17.38 11.97 8.59
CA GLU A 166 16.89 11.64 9.92
C GLU A 166 15.98 12.80 10.27
N GLY A 167 14.66 12.56 10.15
CA GLY A 167 13.67 13.54 10.54
C GLY A 167 14.08 14.00 11.95
N PRO A 168 13.90 15.26 12.32
CA PRO A 168 14.30 15.72 13.62
C PRO A 168 13.81 14.71 14.63
N LEU A 169 14.75 14.02 15.30
CA LEU A 169 14.39 13.14 16.42
C LEU A 169 13.43 13.95 17.27
N PRO A 170 12.27 13.40 17.68
CA PRO A 170 11.33 14.11 18.57
C PRO A 170 12.07 14.50 19.82
N GLU A 171 12.44 15.77 19.90
CA GLU A 171 13.75 16.21 20.34
C GLU A 171 13.99 16.22 21.81
N SER A 172 13.03 16.46 22.63
CA SER A 172 13.31 16.65 24.06
C SER A 172 13.06 15.38 24.86
N THR A 173 12.15 14.54 24.42
CA THR A 173 11.64 13.41 25.20
C THR A 173 12.54 12.17 25.05
N LEU A 174 13.20 11.99 23.89
CA LEU A 174 14.05 10.84 23.65
C LEU A 174 15.52 11.07 24.03
N ARG A 175 16.00 12.30 24.01
CA ARG A 175 17.41 12.66 24.34
C ARG A 175 17.86 12.29 25.75
N GLY A 176 16.93 12.11 26.67
CA GLY A 176 17.22 11.73 28.06
C GLY A 176 17.06 10.23 28.36
N LEU A 177 16.78 9.43 27.35
CA LEU A 177 16.62 7.98 27.50
C LEU A 177 17.93 7.27 27.30
N GLN A 178 18.14 6.21 28.09
CA GLN A 178 19.24 5.26 27.90
C GLN A 178 18.79 4.16 26.94
N ASP A 179 19.74 3.40 26.39
CA ASP A 179 19.43 2.29 25.45
C ASP A 179 18.42 1.29 26.02
N GLU A 180 18.50 1.02 27.33
CA GLU A 180 17.52 0.17 28.02
C GLU A 180 16.10 0.74 28.01
N ASP A 181 15.95 2.05 28.11
CA ASP A 181 14.66 2.72 28.02
C ASP A 181 14.10 2.66 26.59
N LEU A 182 14.96 2.84 25.59
CA LEU A 182 14.62 2.70 24.17
C LEU A 182 14.16 1.29 23.84
N VAL A 183 14.88 0.28 24.32
CA VAL A 183 14.47 -1.13 24.19
C VAL A 183 13.10 -1.36 24.84
N ARG A 184 12.87 -0.80 26.03
CA ARG A 184 11.54 -0.91 26.70
C ARG A 184 10.42 -0.25 25.95
N LEU A 185 10.68 0.83 25.22
CA LEU A 185 9.66 1.47 24.35
C LEU A 185 9.32 0.60 23.14
N CYS A 186 10.30 -0.12 22.61
CA CYS A 186 10.10 -1.07 21.50
C CYS A 186 9.42 -2.37 21.96
N LEU A 187 9.58 -2.76 23.23
CA LEU A 187 8.91 -3.92 23.79
C LEU A 187 7.56 -3.51 24.39
N GLY A 188 6.52 -4.29 24.14
CA GLY A 188 5.21 -4.08 24.79
C GLY A 188 5.33 -4.25 26.31
N ALA A 189 4.52 -3.52 27.07
CA ALA A 189 4.45 -3.63 28.53
C ALA A 189 3.60 -4.83 28.93
N PHE A 190 4.12 -6.04 28.73
CA PHE A 190 3.40 -7.26 29.12
C PHE A 190 3.53 -7.53 30.63
N GLY A 191 2.41 -7.61 31.32
CA GLY A 191 2.31 -8.41 32.55
C GLY A 191 2.86 -7.83 33.85
N ARG A 192 3.14 -6.53 33.99
CA ARG A 192 3.48 -5.97 35.29
C ARG A 192 2.30 -5.22 35.95
N GLY A 193 1.41 -6.00 36.57
CA GLY A 193 0.53 -5.50 37.63
C GLY A 193 -0.70 -4.68 37.20
N LYS A 194 -0.95 -4.48 35.93
CA LYS A 194 -2.24 -3.97 35.44
C LYS A 194 -2.79 -4.95 34.41
N GLU A 195 -3.93 -5.55 34.71
CA GLU A 195 -4.61 -6.38 33.72
C GLU A 195 -4.75 -5.62 32.40
N PRO A 196 -4.42 -6.26 31.26
CA PRO A 196 -4.63 -5.66 29.96
C PRO A 196 -6.11 -5.30 29.86
N ARG A 197 -6.43 -4.11 29.37
CA ARG A 197 -7.82 -3.71 29.14
C ARG A 197 -8.46 -4.75 28.22
N GLN A 198 -9.58 -5.32 28.65
CA GLN A 198 -10.32 -6.29 27.83
C GLN A 198 -10.59 -5.73 26.44
N GLY A 199 -10.19 -6.43 25.39
CA GLY A 199 -10.29 -6.00 24.00
C GLY A 199 -9.06 -5.31 23.46
N ALA A 200 -8.05 -4.97 24.26
CA ALA A 200 -6.74 -4.57 23.76
C ALA A 200 -6.02 -5.78 23.15
N ALA A 201 -5.22 -5.56 22.13
CA ALA A 201 -4.37 -6.60 21.52
C ALA A 201 -3.21 -7.03 22.41
N GLY A 202 -3.37 -6.85 23.71
CA GLY A 202 -2.47 -7.33 24.74
C GLY A 202 -1.34 -6.41 25.09
N GLU A 203 -1.09 -5.32 24.35
CA GLU A 203 0.18 -4.64 24.52
C GLU A 203 0.04 -3.14 24.53
N THR A 204 0.20 -2.60 25.71
CA THR A 204 0.48 -1.20 25.87
C THR A 204 2.00 -1.01 25.79
N THR A 205 2.46 0.06 25.15
CA THR A 205 3.84 0.48 25.28
C THR A 205 4.14 0.87 26.73
N ALA A 206 5.38 0.69 27.17
CA ALA A 206 5.77 1.13 28.52
C ALA A 206 5.60 2.64 28.67
N ALA A 207 5.02 3.10 29.77
CA ALA A 207 5.08 4.50 30.14
C ALA A 207 6.45 4.79 30.73
N LEU A 208 7.23 5.68 30.10
CA LEU A 208 8.59 6.01 30.51
C LEU A 208 8.82 7.53 30.48
N LYS A 209 9.30 8.10 31.57
CA LYS A 209 9.86 9.48 31.64
C LYS A 209 9.04 10.53 30.84
N GLY A 210 7.73 10.56 31.01
CA GLY A 210 6.85 11.51 30.34
C GLY A 210 6.28 11.03 29.00
N ILE A 211 6.70 9.88 28.50
CA ILE A 211 6.10 9.24 27.32
C ILE A 211 4.88 8.41 27.78
N PRO A 212 3.66 8.75 27.33
CA PRO A 212 2.47 8.00 27.73
C PRO A 212 2.48 6.61 27.12
N SER A 213 1.90 5.66 27.83
CA SER A 213 1.62 4.32 27.28
C SER A 213 0.53 4.40 26.21
N LEU A 214 0.78 3.74 25.07
CA LEU A 214 -0.19 3.56 24.00
C LEU A 214 -0.89 2.22 24.14
N VAL A 215 -2.22 2.21 23.99
CA VAL A 215 -3.02 0.99 23.97
C VAL A 215 -3.37 0.65 22.52
N MET A 216 -2.89 -0.49 22.06
CA MET A 216 -3.23 -1.02 20.74
C MET A 216 -4.40 -1.99 20.86
N ALA A 217 -5.31 -1.95 19.91
CA ALA A 217 -6.45 -2.87 19.85
C ALA A 217 -6.48 -3.60 18.51
N ARG A 218 -6.89 -4.89 18.54
CA ARG A 218 -7.14 -5.65 17.32
C ARG A 218 -8.46 -5.22 16.71
N GLY A 219 -8.49 -4.98 15.40
CA GLY A 219 -9.65 -4.48 14.69
C GLY A 219 -10.24 -5.35 13.56
N PRO A 220 -9.87 -6.65 13.34
CA PRO A 220 -10.44 -7.39 12.21
C PRO A 220 -11.95 -7.62 12.28
N GLN A 221 -12.52 -7.57 13.50
CA GLN A 221 -13.95 -7.75 13.74
C GLN A 221 -14.60 -6.50 14.39
N GLY A 222 -13.95 -5.35 14.30
CA GLY A 222 -14.33 -4.11 14.96
C GLY A 222 -13.62 -3.89 16.30
N LEU A 223 -13.49 -2.61 16.67
CA LEU A 223 -12.86 -2.22 17.93
C LEU A 223 -13.78 -2.49 19.12
N LEU A 224 -13.46 -3.51 19.91
CA LEU A 224 -14.14 -3.86 21.16
C LEU A 224 -13.35 -3.30 22.37
N LEU A 225 -13.30 -1.99 22.50
CA LEU A 225 -12.74 -1.36 23.69
C LEU A 225 -13.83 -1.24 24.76
N ARG A 226 -13.71 -1.96 25.87
CA ARG A 226 -14.54 -1.71 27.04
C ARG A 226 -14.01 -0.47 27.78
N ARG A 227 -14.87 0.53 27.99
CA ARG A 227 -14.59 1.58 28.96
C ARG A 227 -14.43 0.95 30.33
N LYS A 228 -13.39 1.31 31.08
CA LYS A 228 -13.41 1.11 32.53
C LYS A 228 -14.53 1.99 33.08
N GLU A 229 -15.64 1.40 33.44
CA GLU A 229 -16.60 2.08 34.30
C GLU A 229 -15.96 2.25 35.66
N GLN A 230 -16.23 3.42 36.27
CA GLN A 230 -15.78 3.72 37.61
C GLN A 230 -16.17 2.57 38.55
N GLU A 231 -15.29 2.19 39.45
CA GLU A 231 -15.50 1.15 40.42
C GLU A 231 -16.79 1.43 41.21
N GLY A 232 -17.84 0.69 40.93
CA GLY A 232 -19.13 0.80 41.59
C GLY A 232 -20.20 0.07 40.80
N GLU A 233 -20.34 -1.22 41.04
CA GLU A 233 -21.30 -2.20 40.59
C GLU A 233 -20.88 -3.14 39.45
N PRO A 234 -20.98 -4.47 39.69
CA PRO A 234 -20.72 -5.46 38.65
C PRO A 234 -21.89 -5.50 37.67
N GLU A 235 -21.69 -4.96 36.47
CA GLU A 235 -22.68 -5.11 35.39
C GLU A 235 -22.84 -6.57 35.00
N LYS A 236 -24.08 -7.05 35.09
CA LYS A 236 -24.47 -8.38 34.57
C LYS A 236 -24.17 -8.42 33.06
N PRO A 237 -23.61 -9.53 32.54
CA PRO A 237 -23.29 -9.66 31.13
C PRO A 237 -24.57 -9.45 30.31
N ARG A 238 -24.59 -8.46 29.44
CA ARG A 238 -25.66 -8.29 28.45
C ARG A 238 -25.64 -9.50 27.53
N ARG A 239 -26.67 -10.37 27.69
CA ARG A 239 -26.91 -11.44 26.72
C ARG A 239 -27.17 -10.80 25.35
N PHE A 240 -26.33 -11.12 24.38
CA PHE A 240 -26.64 -10.84 22.99
C PHE A 240 -28.00 -11.40 22.65
N GLY A 241 -28.93 -10.58 22.21
CA GLY A 241 -30.25 -11.02 21.80
C GLY A 241 -30.09 -12.13 20.75
N LYS A 242 -30.79 -13.24 20.99
CA LYS A 242 -30.90 -14.31 20.02
C LYS A 242 -31.33 -13.70 18.70
N VAL A 243 -30.51 -13.84 17.66
CA VAL A 243 -30.93 -13.61 16.30
C VAL A 243 -32.10 -14.53 16.04
N GLN A 244 -33.30 -13.99 15.92
CA GLN A 244 -34.48 -14.77 15.56
C GLN A 244 -34.21 -15.36 14.17
N GLY A 245 -34.01 -16.66 14.10
CA GLY A 245 -33.87 -17.43 12.89
C GLY A 245 -35.11 -17.22 12.00
N ARG A 246 -34.92 -16.68 10.81
CA ARG A 246 -35.96 -16.68 9.79
C ARG A 246 -36.40 -18.13 9.55
N LYS A 247 -37.70 -18.44 9.84
CA LYS A 247 -38.33 -19.70 9.45
C LYS A 247 -38.22 -19.85 7.92
N ARG A 248 -37.68 -20.95 7.45
CA ARG A 248 -37.75 -21.35 6.04
C ARG A 248 -39.21 -21.54 5.65
N PRO A 249 -39.68 -21.11 4.49
CA PRO A 249 -40.98 -21.43 3.99
C PRO A 249 -41.05 -22.93 3.70
N GLU A 250 -42.12 -23.59 4.20
CA GLU A 250 -42.45 -24.98 3.89
C GLU A 250 -42.72 -25.12 2.41
N ARG A 251 -42.09 -26.10 1.77
CA ARG A 251 -42.47 -26.55 0.42
C ARG A 251 -43.85 -27.23 0.53
N ARG A 252 -44.80 -26.70 -0.19
CA ARG A 252 -46.03 -27.41 -0.50
C ARG A 252 -45.73 -28.41 -1.60
N GLU A 253 -46.20 -29.63 -1.40
CA GLU A 253 -46.28 -30.71 -2.39
C GLU A 253 -47.22 -30.34 -3.54
#